data_03337dd31ee883b59ce0d303912f4501
#
_entry.id   03337dd31ee883b59ce0d303912f4501
#
_cell.length_a   1.000
_cell.length_b   1.000
_cell.length_c   1.000
_cell.angle_alpha   90.00
_cell.angle_beta   90.00
_cell.angle_gamma   90.00
#
_symmetry.space_group_name_H-M   'P 1'
#
loop_
_entity.id
_entity.type
_entity.pdbx_description
1 polymer ?
#
loop_
_entity_poly.entity_id
_entity_poly.type
_entity_poly.pdbx_seq_one_letter_code
_entity_poly.pdbx_strand_id
1 'polypeptide(L)'
;VHFNDDDKTPMTAEDVKFTLDRATGNMVASILAGYVGCTVVDDYTIEIEIEKYNNEFIQSLASVPLSIQSKKAYDDGVEDPYYIGTGPYKFDEWVEGEYCRLVKVDDYWGNDLPADDNLAPAVAETIEFRPYIEASSRVMALQAGEIDVCVNPPINELQYLEDDDNITVYEQTGTRLFYFAFNVEKEPWNNQTLRQAVACAIDRDAVLEAAVYGKGTLQTTILNRGLWGFYDDMEGFDYDVDRAKSLMTEAGYPDGGISTTLTYASGAPYEQIATIVQANLADIGIDVTLEPMETATLKSTCVDGKQELFLWRWNEDSKVDFVYRDLFYTGSGSNYHHYSDSKADEMIDIVATEKDQDKRLETAKELQTYLVDACPQVPLYIANLVVAYNKNLQGQYFYGGGNHDWRHAYIAE
;
A
#
# COMPACT_ATOMS: atom_id res chain seq x y z
N VAL A 1 2.23 5.07 -30.66
CA VAL A 1 2.11 5.85 -29.41
C VAL A 1 2.89 7.13 -29.57
N HIS A 2 2.31 8.27 -29.17
CA HIS A 2 2.99 9.56 -29.12
C HIS A 2 2.67 10.27 -27.80
N PHE A 3 3.51 11.22 -27.43
CA PHE A 3 3.30 12.10 -26.30
C PHE A 3 2.20 13.14 -26.58
N ASN A 4 1.62 13.69 -25.52
CA ASN A 4 0.58 14.71 -25.55
C ASN A 4 1.17 16.13 -25.64
N ASP A 5 2.24 16.29 -26.41
CA ASP A 5 2.84 17.57 -26.79
C ASP A 5 2.27 18.08 -28.12
N ASP A 6 2.51 19.35 -28.44
CA ASP A 6 1.98 19.97 -29.67
C ASP A 6 2.52 19.32 -30.98
N ASP A 7 3.73 18.76 -30.90
CA ASP A 7 4.42 18.11 -32.02
C ASP A 7 3.99 16.63 -32.19
N LYS A 8 3.24 16.04 -31.24
CA LYS A 8 2.91 14.60 -31.18
C LYS A 8 4.15 13.74 -31.31
N THR A 9 5.15 14.06 -30.51
CA THR A 9 6.44 13.38 -30.50
C THR A 9 6.25 11.88 -30.31
N PRO A 10 6.72 11.03 -31.24
CA PRO A 10 6.63 9.59 -31.07
C PRO A 10 7.39 9.14 -29.83
N MET A 11 6.77 8.27 -29.01
CA MET A 11 7.46 7.60 -27.92
C MET A 11 8.35 6.50 -28.51
N THR A 12 9.62 6.49 -28.15
CA THR A 12 10.63 5.57 -28.63
C THR A 12 11.37 4.84 -27.53
N ALA A 13 12.22 3.91 -27.89
CA ALA A 13 13.11 3.19 -26.96
C ALA A 13 14.08 4.13 -26.21
N GLU A 14 14.43 5.28 -26.81
CA GLU A 14 15.25 6.31 -26.14
C GLU A 14 14.53 6.94 -24.94
N ASP A 15 13.21 7.14 -25.02
CA ASP A 15 12.41 7.67 -23.91
C ASP A 15 12.34 6.66 -22.74
N VAL A 16 12.20 5.38 -23.07
CA VAL A 16 12.21 4.29 -22.09
C VAL A 16 13.57 4.25 -21.38
N LYS A 17 14.68 4.25 -22.16
CA LYS A 17 16.03 4.30 -21.61
C LYS A 17 16.23 5.51 -20.70
N PHE A 18 15.85 6.68 -21.17
CA PHE A 18 15.98 7.93 -20.41
C PHE A 18 15.24 7.85 -19.06
N THR A 19 14.01 7.32 -19.08
CA THR A 19 13.19 7.18 -17.86
C THR A 19 13.82 6.23 -16.86
N LEU A 20 14.23 5.03 -17.29
CA LEU A 20 14.80 4.02 -16.41
C LEU A 20 16.17 4.46 -15.83
N ASP A 21 17.04 5.05 -16.66
CA ASP A 21 18.33 5.53 -16.19
C ASP A 21 18.19 6.68 -15.17
N ARG A 22 17.20 7.57 -15.34
CA ARG A 22 16.89 8.61 -14.35
C ARG A 22 16.37 8.06 -13.04
N ALA A 23 15.56 7.00 -13.10
CA ALA A 23 14.96 6.39 -11.92
C ALA A 23 16.01 5.86 -10.94
N THR A 24 17.16 5.38 -11.44
CA THR A 24 18.25 4.84 -10.59
C THR A 24 18.91 5.89 -9.69
N GLY A 25 18.80 7.17 -10.03
CA GLY A 25 19.41 8.28 -9.29
C GLY A 25 18.50 8.98 -8.30
N ASN A 26 17.29 8.46 -8.07
CA ASN A 26 16.29 9.15 -7.24
C ASN A 26 15.57 8.19 -6.23
N MET A 27 14.55 8.70 -5.56
CA MET A 27 13.80 7.97 -4.50
C MET A 27 13.11 6.69 -4.98
N VAL A 28 12.92 6.50 -6.28
CA VAL A 28 12.27 5.30 -6.84
C VAL A 28 13.25 4.22 -7.30
N ALA A 29 14.54 4.40 -7.04
CA ALA A 29 15.59 3.44 -7.40
C ALA A 29 15.33 2.03 -6.84
N SER A 30 14.72 1.92 -5.66
CA SER A 30 14.36 0.63 -5.05
C SER A 30 13.35 -0.16 -5.88
N ILE A 31 12.49 0.51 -6.66
CA ILE A 31 11.52 -0.13 -7.56
C ILE A 31 12.22 -0.88 -8.69
N LEU A 32 13.39 -0.39 -9.12
CA LEU A 32 14.25 -0.99 -10.15
C LEU A 32 15.38 -1.83 -9.54
N ALA A 33 15.17 -2.45 -8.41
CA ALA A 33 16.20 -3.27 -7.75
C ALA A 33 16.79 -4.32 -8.73
N GLY A 34 18.12 -4.30 -8.87
CA GLY A 34 18.86 -5.15 -9.80
C GLY A 34 18.94 -4.64 -11.24
N TYR A 35 18.39 -3.48 -11.57
CA TYR A 35 18.63 -2.84 -12.88
C TYR A 35 20.10 -2.41 -13.01
N VAL A 36 20.74 -2.82 -14.10
CA VAL A 36 22.12 -2.46 -14.43
C VAL A 36 22.17 -1.34 -15.47
N GLY A 37 21.31 -1.45 -16.47
CA GLY A 37 21.21 -0.49 -17.56
C GLY A 37 20.37 -1.01 -18.71
N CYS A 38 20.26 -0.22 -19.75
CA CYS A 38 19.61 -0.67 -20.97
C CYS A 38 20.27 -0.13 -22.24
N THR A 39 20.13 -0.89 -23.31
CA THR A 39 20.68 -0.58 -24.64
C THR A 39 19.53 -0.45 -25.63
N VAL A 40 19.47 0.66 -26.34
CA VAL A 40 18.53 0.85 -27.47
C VAL A 40 19.07 0.08 -28.67
N VAL A 41 18.29 -0.86 -29.18
CA VAL A 41 18.61 -1.66 -30.37
C VAL A 41 18.11 -0.96 -31.64
N ASP A 42 16.87 -0.47 -31.59
CA ASP A 42 16.22 0.36 -32.62
C ASP A 42 15.14 1.25 -31.96
N ASP A 43 14.39 2.01 -32.75
CA ASP A 43 13.40 2.96 -32.27
C ASP A 43 12.33 2.35 -31.34
N TYR A 44 12.10 1.03 -31.41
CA TYR A 44 11.04 0.34 -30.70
C TYR A 44 11.51 -0.90 -29.93
N THR A 45 12.83 -1.12 -29.89
CA THR A 45 13.43 -2.28 -29.23
C THR A 45 14.50 -1.83 -28.22
N ILE A 46 14.35 -2.27 -27.00
CA ILE A 46 15.28 -2.03 -25.91
C ILE A 46 15.69 -3.35 -25.24
N GLU A 47 16.96 -3.52 -24.96
CA GLU A 47 17.48 -4.60 -24.12
C GLU A 47 17.75 -4.05 -22.74
N ILE A 48 17.14 -4.64 -21.71
CA ILE A 48 17.35 -4.28 -20.31
C ILE A 48 18.24 -5.34 -19.66
N GLU A 49 19.34 -4.88 -19.08
CA GLU A 49 20.25 -5.71 -18.30
C GLU A 49 19.89 -5.62 -16.82
N ILE A 50 19.74 -6.80 -16.18
CA ILE A 50 19.52 -6.93 -14.75
C ILE A 50 20.64 -7.76 -14.12
N GLU A 51 21.06 -7.40 -12.89
CA GLU A 51 22.15 -8.04 -12.17
C GLU A 51 21.94 -9.55 -11.99
N LYS A 52 20.73 -9.91 -11.60
CA LYS A 52 20.26 -11.28 -11.46
C LYS A 52 18.78 -11.38 -11.82
N TYR A 53 18.34 -12.58 -12.22
CA TYR A 53 16.93 -12.82 -12.48
C TYR A 53 16.08 -12.44 -11.27
N ASN A 54 14.98 -11.74 -11.51
CA ASN A 54 14.00 -11.33 -10.52
C ASN A 54 12.58 -11.56 -11.09
N ASN A 55 11.78 -12.33 -10.39
CA ASN A 55 10.43 -12.71 -10.82
C ASN A 55 9.49 -11.50 -10.97
N GLU A 56 9.71 -10.43 -10.21
CA GLU A 56 8.82 -9.27 -10.15
C GLU A 56 9.35 -8.06 -10.93
N PHE A 57 10.51 -8.18 -11.60
CA PHE A 57 11.12 -7.07 -12.32
C PHE A 57 10.19 -6.49 -13.40
N ILE A 58 9.51 -7.35 -14.18
CA ILE A 58 8.57 -6.88 -15.21
C ILE A 58 7.38 -6.15 -14.60
N GLN A 59 6.86 -6.63 -13.45
CA GLN A 59 5.78 -5.94 -12.73
C GLN A 59 6.25 -4.58 -12.20
N SER A 60 7.51 -4.48 -11.79
CA SER A 60 8.10 -3.21 -11.35
C SER A 60 8.05 -2.14 -12.43
N LEU A 61 8.25 -2.50 -13.70
CA LEU A 61 8.15 -1.56 -14.83
C LEU A 61 6.74 -0.96 -15.01
N ALA A 62 5.70 -1.63 -14.50
CA ALA A 62 4.32 -1.12 -14.50
C ALA A 62 4.01 -0.16 -13.34
N SER A 63 4.98 0.12 -12.48
CA SER A 63 4.77 1.04 -11.34
C SER A 63 4.62 2.49 -11.82
N VAL A 64 3.65 3.22 -11.24
CA VAL A 64 3.35 4.62 -11.60
C VAL A 64 4.59 5.53 -11.61
N PRO A 65 5.53 5.45 -10.63
CA PRO A 65 6.73 6.27 -10.64
C PRO A 65 7.70 6.02 -11.82
N LEU A 66 7.49 4.93 -12.57
CA LEU A 66 8.26 4.58 -13.77
C LEU A 66 7.51 4.91 -15.08
N SER A 67 6.45 5.71 -15.01
CA SER A 67 5.75 6.22 -16.21
C SER A 67 6.73 6.87 -17.18
N ILE A 68 6.68 6.48 -18.46
CA ILE A 68 7.66 6.89 -19.45
C ILE A 68 7.55 8.40 -19.70
N GLN A 69 8.69 9.09 -19.63
CA GLN A 69 8.85 10.52 -19.79
C GLN A 69 9.47 10.87 -21.16
N SER A 70 9.05 12.00 -21.74
CA SER A 70 9.59 12.46 -23.01
C SER A 70 11.01 13.01 -22.87
N LYS A 71 12.01 12.27 -23.36
CA LYS A 71 13.40 12.73 -23.40
C LYS A 71 13.52 14.06 -24.15
N LYS A 72 12.79 14.20 -25.27
CA LYS A 72 12.78 15.43 -26.07
C LYS A 72 12.35 16.64 -25.24
N ALA A 73 11.29 16.50 -24.44
CA ALA A 73 10.79 17.62 -23.62
C ALA A 73 11.84 18.08 -22.60
N TYR A 74 12.60 17.16 -22.01
CA TYR A 74 13.72 17.49 -21.13
C TYR A 74 14.88 18.13 -21.88
N ASP A 75 15.25 17.62 -23.04
CA ASP A 75 16.37 18.15 -23.86
C ASP A 75 16.06 19.55 -24.39
N ASP A 76 14.81 19.82 -24.73
CA ASP A 76 14.34 21.13 -25.22
C ASP A 76 14.13 22.15 -24.08
N GLY A 77 14.25 21.73 -22.82
CA GLY A 77 14.09 22.59 -21.66
C GLY A 77 12.64 23.05 -21.43
N VAL A 78 11.67 22.20 -21.79
CA VAL A 78 10.25 22.47 -21.51
C VAL A 78 10.06 22.64 -19.99
N GLU A 79 9.28 23.62 -19.59
CA GLU A 79 8.89 23.80 -18.19
C GLU A 79 8.02 22.62 -17.74
N ASP A 80 8.36 22.02 -16.62
CA ASP A 80 7.65 20.87 -16.03
C ASP A 80 7.42 19.69 -17.02
N PRO A 81 8.47 19.16 -17.65
CA PRO A 81 8.36 18.16 -18.72
C PRO A 81 7.75 16.84 -18.26
N TYR A 82 7.68 16.60 -16.95
CA TYR A 82 7.06 15.41 -16.32
C TYR A 82 5.53 15.39 -16.42
N TYR A 83 4.89 16.51 -16.82
CA TYR A 83 3.45 16.51 -17.12
C TYR A 83 3.11 16.02 -18.53
N ILE A 84 4.11 15.83 -19.38
CA ILE A 84 3.91 15.36 -20.76
C ILE A 84 3.91 13.83 -20.76
N GLY A 85 2.73 13.24 -20.86
CA GLY A 85 2.51 11.79 -20.89
C GLY A 85 1.98 11.31 -22.24
N THR A 86 1.64 10.02 -22.32
CA THR A 86 1.07 9.34 -23.49
C THR A 86 -0.37 8.88 -23.24
N GLY A 87 -0.99 9.25 -22.13
CA GLY A 87 -2.33 8.84 -21.73
C GLY A 87 -3.46 9.59 -22.44
N PRO A 88 -4.73 9.17 -22.24
CA PRO A 88 -5.90 9.81 -22.86
C PRO A 88 -6.29 11.14 -22.20
N TYR A 89 -5.65 11.50 -21.11
CA TYR A 89 -5.73 12.80 -20.46
C TYR A 89 -4.37 13.48 -20.45
N LYS A 90 -4.36 14.80 -20.50
CA LYS A 90 -3.19 15.65 -20.29
C LYS A 90 -3.42 16.62 -19.15
N PHE A 91 -2.33 17.01 -18.51
CA PHE A 91 -2.33 18.07 -17.50
C PHE A 91 -2.81 19.39 -18.10
N ASP A 92 -3.68 20.10 -17.38
CA ASP A 92 -4.18 21.42 -17.75
C ASP A 92 -3.70 22.48 -16.74
N GLU A 93 -4.10 22.32 -15.48
CA GLU A 93 -3.80 23.30 -14.45
C GLU A 93 -3.71 22.67 -13.04
N TRP A 94 -2.83 23.21 -12.23
CA TRP A 94 -2.77 22.91 -10.81
C TRP A 94 -2.81 24.22 -10.00
N VAL A 95 -3.83 24.36 -9.16
CA VAL A 95 -3.94 25.42 -8.17
C VAL A 95 -3.72 24.82 -6.80
N GLU A 96 -2.59 25.18 -6.17
CA GLU A 96 -2.17 24.60 -4.91
C GLU A 96 -3.24 24.75 -3.81
N GLY A 97 -3.62 23.63 -3.21
CA GLY A 97 -4.67 23.55 -2.19
C GLY A 97 -6.10 23.62 -2.70
N GLU A 98 -6.34 23.84 -3.99
CA GLU A 98 -7.67 23.93 -4.58
C GLU A 98 -7.98 22.73 -5.49
N TYR A 99 -7.22 22.54 -6.58
CA TYR A 99 -7.44 21.43 -7.50
C TYR A 99 -6.23 21.15 -8.41
N CYS A 100 -6.22 19.93 -8.97
CA CYS A 100 -5.45 19.55 -10.14
C CYS A 100 -6.41 19.12 -11.23
N ARG A 101 -6.33 19.74 -12.41
CA ARG A 101 -7.20 19.49 -13.57
C ARG A 101 -6.46 18.77 -14.67
N LEU A 102 -7.12 17.74 -15.19
CA LEU A 102 -6.73 17.04 -16.39
C LEU A 102 -7.82 17.23 -17.45
N VAL A 103 -7.42 17.38 -18.70
CA VAL A 103 -8.34 17.50 -19.84
C VAL A 103 -8.10 16.35 -20.84
N LYS A 104 -9.17 15.94 -21.48
CA LYS A 104 -9.14 14.91 -22.51
C LYS A 104 -8.25 15.31 -23.68
N VAL A 105 -7.59 14.32 -24.25
CA VAL A 105 -6.78 14.47 -25.47
C VAL A 105 -7.62 14.12 -26.69
N ASP A 106 -8.03 15.12 -27.49
CA ASP A 106 -8.92 14.93 -28.65
C ASP A 106 -8.30 14.04 -29.73
N ASP A 107 -7.01 14.15 -29.94
CA ASP A 107 -6.24 13.43 -30.95
C ASP A 107 -5.36 12.33 -30.32
N TYR A 108 -5.87 11.70 -29.25
CA TYR A 108 -5.23 10.60 -28.58
C TYR A 108 -4.93 9.44 -29.55
N TRP A 109 -3.73 8.89 -29.48
CA TRP A 109 -3.27 7.82 -30.36
C TRP A 109 -4.12 6.54 -30.31
N GLY A 110 -4.86 6.32 -29.23
CA GLY A 110 -5.75 5.17 -29.02
C GLY A 110 -7.21 5.42 -29.40
N ASN A 111 -7.55 6.51 -30.12
CA ASN A 111 -8.94 6.85 -30.47
C ASN A 111 -9.67 5.78 -31.29
N ASP A 112 -8.93 4.97 -32.07
CA ASP A 112 -9.50 3.89 -32.87
C ASP A 112 -9.58 2.54 -32.16
N LEU A 113 -9.17 2.47 -30.87
CA LEU A 113 -9.24 1.25 -30.07
C LEU A 113 -10.69 0.97 -29.63
N PRO A 114 -11.05 -0.33 -29.47
CA PRO A 114 -12.34 -0.71 -28.92
C PRO A 114 -12.60 -0.06 -27.55
N ALA A 115 -13.84 0.28 -27.24
CA ALA A 115 -14.20 0.95 -25.99
C ALA A 115 -13.93 0.13 -24.72
N ASP A 116 -13.79 -1.19 -24.85
CA ASP A 116 -13.42 -2.12 -23.79
C ASP A 116 -11.92 -2.41 -23.70
N ASP A 117 -11.10 -1.77 -24.56
CA ASP A 117 -9.64 -1.85 -24.48
C ASP A 117 -9.12 -1.01 -23.30
N ASN A 118 -8.14 -1.54 -22.59
CA ASN A 118 -7.48 -0.83 -21.48
C ASN A 118 -6.77 0.47 -21.90
N LEU A 119 -6.59 0.70 -23.20
CA LEU A 119 -5.97 1.89 -23.79
C LEU A 119 -6.97 2.72 -24.60
N ALA A 120 -8.28 2.46 -24.45
CA ALA A 120 -9.34 3.22 -25.13
C ALA A 120 -9.31 4.72 -24.75
N PRO A 121 -9.89 5.59 -25.60
CA PRO A 121 -9.92 7.04 -25.35
C PRO A 121 -10.77 7.38 -24.10
N ALA A 122 -10.49 8.54 -23.54
CA ALA A 122 -11.25 9.11 -22.44
C ALA A 122 -12.68 9.47 -22.86
N VAL A 123 -13.65 9.33 -21.94
CA VAL A 123 -15.04 9.73 -22.16
C VAL A 123 -15.31 11.10 -21.56
N ALA A 124 -15.00 11.34 -20.30
CA ALA A 124 -15.18 12.65 -19.66
C ALA A 124 -14.22 13.69 -20.27
N GLU A 125 -14.71 14.91 -20.50
CA GLU A 125 -13.91 16.00 -21.06
C GLU A 125 -12.86 16.51 -20.06
N THR A 126 -13.18 16.47 -18.76
CA THR A 126 -12.35 17.01 -17.68
C THR A 126 -12.43 16.13 -16.44
N ILE A 127 -11.31 15.98 -15.74
CA ILE A 127 -11.22 15.39 -14.41
C ILE A 127 -10.55 16.40 -13.48
N GLU A 128 -11.18 16.70 -12.36
CA GLU A 128 -10.58 17.53 -11.31
C GLU A 128 -10.37 16.73 -10.04
N PHE A 129 -9.14 16.74 -9.53
CA PHE A 129 -8.81 16.21 -8.20
C PHE A 129 -8.76 17.35 -7.21
N ARG A 130 -9.69 17.36 -6.23
CA ARG A 130 -9.82 18.41 -5.22
C ARG A 130 -9.41 17.89 -3.85
N PRO A 131 -8.36 18.44 -3.21
CA PRO A 131 -7.98 18.07 -1.86
C PRO A 131 -8.95 18.70 -0.84
N TYR A 132 -9.43 17.88 0.10
CA TYR A 132 -10.17 18.32 1.27
C TYR A 132 -9.44 17.78 2.50
N ILE A 133 -8.96 18.66 3.35
CA ILE A 133 -8.24 18.29 4.57
C ILE A 133 -9.21 17.59 5.53
N GLU A 134 -10.38 18.21 5.75
CA GLU A 134 -11.40 17.65 6.64
C GLU A 134 -12.28 16.64 5.90
N ALA A 135 -12.34 15.41 6.42
CA ALA A 135 -13.06 14.33 5.76
C ALA A 135 -14.58 14.59 5.64
N SER A 136 -15.21 15.20 6.66
CA SER A 136 -16.63 15.57 6.64
C SER A 136 -16.94 16.64 5.59
N SER A 137 -15.98 17.50 5.25
CA SER A 137 -16.15 18.49 4.18
C SER A 137 -16.27 17.83 2.80
N ARG A 138 -15.58 16.70 2.58
CA ARG A 138 -15.76 15.92 1.33
C ARG A 138 -17.16 15.34 1.21
N VAL A 139 -17.70 14.83 2.31
CA VAL A 139 -19.07 14.30 2.35
C VAL A 139 -20.07 15.39 2.04
N MET A 140 -19.95 16.56 2.67
CA MET A 140 -20.84 17.70 2.38
C MET A 140 -20.73 18.17 0.92
N ALA A 141 -19.53 18.22 0.35
CA ALA A 141 -19.33 18.61 -1.05
C ALA A 141 -19.98 17.61 -2.02
N LEU A 142 -19.92 16.28 -1.73
CA LEU A 142 -20.60 15.26 -2.51
C LEU A 142 -22.13 15.42 -2.42
N GLN A 143 -22.67 15.61 -1.22
CA GLN A 143 -24.13 15.79 -1.02
C GLN A 143 -24.64 17.10 -1.66
N ALA A 144 -23.81 18.14 -1.71
CA ALA A 144 -24.13 19.39 -2.38
C ALA A 144 -24.00 19.31 -3.93
N GLY A 145 -23.42 18.22 -4.45
CA GLY A 145 -23.12 18.07 -5.88
C GLY A 145 -21.95 18.93 -6.37
N GLU A 146 -21.08 19.38 -5.46
CA GLU A 146 -19.85 20.14 -5.79
C GLU A 146 -18.73 19.22 -6.29
N ILE A 147 -18.79 17.94 -5.90
CA ILE A 147 -17.94 16.85 -6.39
C ILE A 147 -18.79 15.64 -6.74
N ASP A 148 -18.33 14.83 -7.68
CA ASP A 148 -19.02 13.61 -8.11
C ASP A 148 -18.58 12.37 -7.33
N VAL A 149 -17.39 12.41 -6.73
CA VAL A 149 -16.77 11.29 -6.03
C VAL A 149 -16.09 11.74 -4.74
N CYS A 150 -16.37 11.04 -3.66
CA CYS A 150 -15.69 11.14 -2.36
C CYS A 150 -14.94 9.83 -2.08
N VAL A 151 -13.61 9.86 -2.20
CA VAL A 151 -12.75 8.70 -1.87
C VAL A 151 -12.48 8.69 -0.38
N ASN A 152 -12.62 7.52 0.25
CA ASN A 152 -12.44 7.30 1.69
C ASN A 152 -13.27 8.28 2.53
N PRO A 153 -14.62 8.30 2.42
CA PRO A 153 -15.49 9.03 3.33
C PRO A 153 -15.27 8.55 4.78
N PRO A 154 -15.53 9.38 5.79
CA PRO A 154 -15.50 8.93 7.18
C PRO A 154 -16.46 7.75 7.40
N ILE A 155 -15.98 6.68 8.02
CA ILE A 155 -16.76 5.44 8.18
C ILE A 155 -18.02 5.68 9.04
N ASN A 156 -17.92 6.53 10.05
CA ASN A 156 -19.06 6.93 10.89
C ASN A 156 -20.15 7.74 10.15
N GLU A 157 -19.86 8.22 8.95
CA GLU A 157 -20.82 8.96 8.11
C GLU A 157 -21.42 8.09 6.98
N LEU A 158 -20.95 6.85 6.81
CA LEU A 158 -21.40 5.98 5.71
C LEU A 158 -22.91 5.72 5.73
N GLN A 159 -23.52 5.53 6.91
CA GLN A 159 -24.95 5.32 7.00
C GLN A 159 -25.76 6.50 6.42
N TYR A 160 -25.31 7.74 6.63
CA TYR A 160 -25.97 8.91 6.05
C TYR A 160 -25.82 8.99 4.53
N LEU A 161 -24.70 8.47 3.99
CA LEU A 161 -24.46 8.39 2.55
C LEU A 161 -25.26 7.26 1.91
N GLU A 162 -25.40 6.12 2.60
CA GLU A 162 -26.21 4.99 2.17
C GLU A 162 -27.72 5.30 2.16
N ASP A 163 -28.17 6.21 3.05
CA ASP A 163 -29.57 6.67 3.14
C ASP A 163 -29.90 7.79 2.11
N ASP A 164 -28.91 8.30 1.36
CA ASP A 164 -29.11 9.34 0.33
C ASP A 164 -29.41 8.72 -1.04
N ASP A 165 -30.63 8.92 -1.54
CA ASP A 165 -31.09 8.39 -2.83
C ASP A 165 -30.25 8.85 -4.04
N ASN A 166 -29.39 9.86 -3.93
CA ASN A 166 -28.55 10.40 -4.99
C ASN A 166 -27.11 9.89 -4.92
N ILE A 167 -26.76 9.14 -3.90
CA ILE A 167 -25.40 8.66 -3.67
C ILE A 167 -25.37 7.13 -3.74
N THR A 168 -24.30 6.61 -4.30
CA THR A 168 -23.95 5.18 -4.23
C THR A 168 -22.71 5.04 -3.38
N VAL A 169 -22.74 4.15 -2.40
CA VAL A 169 -21.57 3.74 -1.63
C VAL A 169 -21.05 2.43 -2.20
N TYR A 170 -19.80 2.46 -2.65
CA TYR A 170 -19.06 1.30 -3.13
C TYR A 170 -18.06 0.86 -2.08
N GLU A 171 -18.03 -0.43 -1.79
CA GLU A 171 -17.12 -1.03 -0.83
C GLU A 171 -16.49 -2.30 -1.41
N GLN A 172 -15.19 -2.43 -1.26
CA GLN A 172 -14.45 -3.66 -1.57
C GLN A 172 -13.27 -3.85 -0.63
N THR A 173 -12.75 -5.06 -0.55
CA THR A 173 -11.50 -5.32 0.18
C THR A 173 -10.38 -4.48 -0.42
N GLY A 174 -9.70 -3.72 0.44
CA GLY A 174 -8.54 -2.92 0.06
C GLY A 174 -7.24 -3.72 0.08
N THR A 175 -6.13 -3.01 0.02
CA THR A 175 -4.78 -3.60 0.08
C THR A 175 -3.98 -3.09 1.29
N ARG A 176 -4.62 -2.35 2.18
CA ARG A 176 -3.95 -1.71 3.32
C ARG A 176 -4.06 -2.57 4.57
N LEU A 177 -2.97 -3.28 4.88
CA LEU A 177 -2.82 -4.05 6.10
C LEU A 177 -2.45 -3.12 7.27
N PHE A 178 -3.23 -3.15 8.35
CA PHE A 178 -2.88 -2.57 9.64
C PHE A 178 -2.32 -3.65 10.55
N TYR A 179 -1.24 -3.34 11.26
CA TYR A 179 -0.58 -4.28 12.13
C TYR A 179 0.01 -3.62 13.38
N PHE A 180 0.07 -4.40 14.44
CA PHE A 180 0.85 -4.14 15.63
C PHE A 180 2.21 -4.82 15.49
N ALA A 181 3.28 -4.20 16.00
CA ALA A 181 4.62 -4.74 15.78
C ALA A 181 5.59 -4.45 16.94
N PHE A 182 6.68 -5.19 16.92
CA PHE A 182 7.74 -5.15 17.91
C PHE A 182 9.06 -4.67 17.30
N ASN A 183 9.85 -3.95 18.08
CA ASN A 183 11.27 -3.86 17.82
C ASN A 183 11.95 -5.10 18.44
N VAL A 184 12.28 -6.09 17.60
CA VAL A 184 12.75 -7.39 18.10
C VAL A 184 14.20 -7.37 18.60
N GLU A 185 14.94 -6.28 18.44
CA GLU A 185 16.25 -6.09 19.05
C GLU A 185 16.17 -5.66 20.51
N LYS A 186 15.03 -5.13 20.95
CA LYS A 186 14.88 -4.63 22.31
C LYS A 186 14.38 -5.69 23.27
N GLU A 187 14.96 -5.72 24.46
CA GLU A 187 14.38 -6.48 25.58
C GLU A 187 13.10 -5.78 26.09
N PRO A 188 12.07 -6.55 26.45
CA PRO A 188 11.99 -8.01 26.40
C PRO A 188 11.48 -8.56 25.05
N TRP A 189 11.30 -7.73 24.04
CA TRP A 189 10.69 -8.06 22.74
C TRP A 189 11.57 -8.94 21.83
N ASN A 190 12.84 -9.15 22.19
CA ASN A 190 13.71 -10.15 21.57
C ASN A 190 13.28 -11.60 21.90
N ASN A 191 12.41 -11.82 22.90
CA ASN A 191 11.84 -13.11 23.25
C ASN A 191 10.64 -13.43 22.36
N GLN A 192 10.80 -14.41 21.46
CA GLN A 192 9.75 -14.86 20.52
C GLN A 192 8.48 -15.32 21.24
N THR A 193 8.61 -16.14 22.31
CA THR A 193 7.46 -16.65 23.07
C THR A 193 6.64 -15.51 23.69
N LEU A 194 7.30 -14.44 24.13
CA LEU A 194 6.61 -13.25 24.63
C LEU A 194 5.82 -12.53 23.53
N ARG A 195 6.39 -12.41 22.33
CA ARG A 195 5.68 -11.82 21.18
C ARG A 195 4.46 -12.65 20.77
N GLN A 196 4.59 -13.99 20.81
CA GLN A 196 3.46 -14.90 20.59
C GLN A 196 2.39 -14.80 21.66
N ALA A 197 2.76 -14.56 22.94
CA ALA A 197 1.82 -14.28 24.00
C ALA A 197 0.99 -13.02 23.70
N VAL A 198 1.64 -11.95 23.27
CA VAL A 198 0.98 -10.70 22.85
C VAL A 198 0.05 -10.95 21.64
N ALA A 199 0.48 -11.74 20.65
CA ALA A 199 -0.34 -12.06 19.49
C ALA A 199 -1.64 -12.80 19.85
N CYS A 200 -1.58 -13.69 20.85
CA CYS A 200 -2.76 -14.38 21.40
C CYS A 200 -3.64 -13.47 22.29
N ALA A 201 -3.09 -12.39 22.83
CA ALA A 201 -3.83 -11.49 23.72
C ALA A 201 -4.64 -10.42 22.96
N ILE A 202 -4.32 -10.13 21.69
CA ILE A 202 -4.98 -9.06 20.92
C ILE A 202 -6.28 -9.57 20.31
N ASP A 203 -7.40 -8.99 20.76
CA ASP A 203 -8.73 -9.19 20.21
C ASP A 203 -8.89 -8.40 18.90
N ARG A 204 -8.68 -9.08 17.78
CA ARG A 204 -8.76 -8.46 16.43
C ARG A 204 -10.17 -8.07 16.04
N ASP A 205 -11.21 -8.78 16.53
CA ASP A 205 -12.60 -8.42 16.29
C ASP A 205 -12.93 -7.10 16.99
N ALA A 206 -12.52 -6.93 18.25
CA ALA A 206 -12.69 -5.68 18.97
C ALA A 206 -11.90 -4.53 18.32
N VAL A 207 -10.68 -4.81 17.82
CA VAL A 207 -9.88 -3.83 17.06
C VAL A 207 -10.60 -3.42 15.78
N LEU A 208 -11.10 -4.37 14.99
CA LEU A 208 -11.79 -4.10 13.73
C LEU A 208 -13.05 -3.25 13.95
N GLU A 209 -13.84 -3.62 14.98
CA GLU A 209 -15.05 -2.86 15.33
C GLU A 209 -14.73 -1.44 15.78
N ALA A 210 -13.75 -1.27 16.67
CA ALA A 210 -13.37 0.05 17.18
C ALA A 210 -12.72 0.95 16.13
N ALA A 211 -11.88 0.37 15.26
CA ALA A 211 -11.10 1.12 14.27
C ALA A 211 -11.90 1.51 13.04
N VAL A 212 -12.73 0.59 12.52
CA VAL A 212 -13.40 0.74 11.23
C VAL A 212 -14.86 0.23 11.24
N TYR A 213 -15.51 0.14 12.40
CA TYR A 213 -16.93 -0.27 12.55
C TYR A 213 -17.23 -1.60 11.83
N GLY A 214 -16.31 -2.56 11.91
CA GLY A 214 -16.40 -3.85 11.21
C GLY A 214 -16.16 -3.80 9.69
N LYS A 215 -15.88 -2.63 9.12
CA LYS A 215 -15.65 -2.43 7.67
C LYS A 215 -14.21 -2.80 7.27
N GLY A 216 -13.93 -4.09 7.24
CA GLY A 216 -12.61 -4.62 6.88
C GLY A 216 -12.58 -6.14 6.93
N THR A 217 -11.44 -6.72 6.63
CA THR A 217 -11.19 -8.16 6.69
C THR A 217 -10.14 -8.46 7.75
N LEU A 218 -10.46 -9.30 8.72
CA LEU A 218 -9.50 -9.76 9.73
C LEU A 218 -8.32 -10.44 9.06
N GLN A 219 -7.15 -10.19 9.59
CA GLN A 219 -5.91 -10.74 9.05
C GLN A 219 -5.08 -11.38 10.15
N THR A 220 -4.71 -12.65 9.94
CA THR A 220 -3.82 -13.40 10.84
C THR A 220 -2.45 -13.68 10.22
N THR A 221 -2.31 -13.36 8.93
CA THR A 221 -1.13 -13.63 8.13
C THR A 221 -0.52 -12.34 7.58
N ILE A 222 0.73 -12.41 7.12
CA ILE A 222 1.49 -11.26 6.64
C ILE A 222 1.02 -10.81 5.25
N LEU A 223 0.62 -11.77 4.39
CA LEU A 223 0.13 -11.49 3.04
C LEU A 223 -1.39 -11.37 3.00
N ASN A 224 -1.90 -10.51 2.15
CA ASN A 224 -3.32 -10.40 1.83
C ASN A 224 -3.80 -11.62 1.04
N ARG A 225 -5.03 -12.04 1.34
CA ARG A 225 -5.75 -13.03 0.53
C ARG A 225 -5.89 -12.51 -0.91
N GLY A 226 -5.55 -13.36 -1.87
CA GLY A 226 -5.58 -13.00 -3.30
C GLY A 226 -4.22 -12.60 -3.88
N LEU A 227 -3.20 -12.35 -3.05
CA LEU A 227 -1.84 -12.23 -3.55
C LEU A 227 -1.26 -13.60 -3.92
N TRP A 228 -0.41 -13.62 -4.93
CA TRP A 228 0.36 -14.82 -5.25
C TRP A 228 1.18 -15.25 -4.03
N GLY A 229 1.18 -16.56 -3.72
CA GLY A 229 1.90 -17.09 -2.56
C GLY A 229 1.15 -17.02 -1.24
N PHE A 230 -0.07 -16.43 -1.21
CA PHE A 230 -0.93 -16.51 -0.04
C PHE A 230 -1.24 -17.99 0.28
N TYR A 231 -1.20 -18.34 1.57
CA TYR A 231 -1.42 -19.70 2.04
C TYR A 231 -2.71 -19.77 2.87
N ASP A 232 -3.78 -20.27 2.26
CA ASP A 232 -5.13 -20.30 2.86
C ASP A 232 -5.22 -21.19 4.10
N ASP A 233 -4.43 -22.27 4.16
CA ASP A 233 -4.46 -23.24 5.26
C ASP A 233 -3.53 -22.86 6.42
N MET A 234 -2.95 -21.65 6.40
CA MET A 234 -2.08 -21.22 7.47
C MET A 234 -2.87 -20.77 8.69
N GLU A 235 -2.54 -21.32 9.83
CA GLU A 235 -3.01 -20.89 11.13
C GLU A 235 -2.11 -19.79 11.69
N GLY A 236 -2.69 -18.65 12.04
CA GLY A 236 -2.04 -17.60 12.81
C GLY A 236 -2.26 -17.78 14.30
N PHE A 237 -2.04 -16.71 15.05
CA PHE A 237 -2.37 -16.68 16.48
C PHE A 237 -3.81 -16.18 16.67
N ASP A 238 -4.70 -17.05 17.12
CA ASP A 238 -6.05 -16.68 17.49
C ASP A 238 -6.09 -15.94 18.82
N TYR A 239 -7.15 -15.16 19.05
CA TYR A 239 -7.39 -14.53 20.34
C TYR A 239 -7.71 -15.57 21.39
N ASP A 240 -6.81 -15.75 22.36
CA ASP A 240 -6.91 -16.70 23.47
C ASP A 240 -6.10 -16.20 24.67
N VAL A 241 -6.78 -15.58 25.61
CA VAL A 241 -6.16 -14.98 26.81
C VAL A 241 -5.53 -16.04 27.71
N ASP A 242 -6.10 -17.25 27.80
CA ASP A 242 -5.55 -18.32 28.62
C ASP A 242 -4.25 -18.87 28.01
N ARG A 243 -4.21 -19.03 26.70
CA ARG A 243 -2.99 -19.35 25.96
C ARG A 243 -1.96 -18.23 26.09
N ALA A 244 -2.35 -16.99 25.98
CA ALA A 244 -1.47 -15.84 26.17
C ALA A 244 -0.80 -15.85 27.55
N LYS A 245 -1.55 -16.09 28.63
CA LYS A 245 -1.00 -16.22 29.99
C LYS A 245 -0.08 -17.43 30.17
N SER A 246 -0.37 -18.52 29.47
CA SER A 246 0.53 -19.69 29.47
C SER A 246 1.85 -19.37 28.80
N LEU A 247 1.82 -18.69 27.65
CA LEU A 247 3.01 -18.21 26.94
C LEU A 247 3.78 -17.14 27.73
N MET A 248 3.09 -16.24 28.44
CA MET A 248 3.74 -15.30 29.37
C MET A 248 4.56 -16.05 30.44
N THR A 249 4.00 -17.12 31.02
CA THR A 249 4.69 -17.96 31.99
C THR A 249 5.92 -18.64 31.38
N GLU A 250 5.79 -19.20 30.18
CA GLU A 250 6.89 -19.82 29.43
C GLU A 250 7.98 -18.81 29.06
N ALA A 251 7.60 -17.59 28.72
CA ALA A 251 8.52 -16.50 28.44
C ALA A 251 9.26 -15.97 29.68
N GLY A 252 8.89 -16.41 30.91
CA GLY A 252 9.51 -16.00 32.14
C GLY A 252 8.77 -14.89 32.90
N TYR A 253 7.53 -14.56 32.51
CA TYR A 253 6.70 -13.50 33.10
C TYR A 253 5.37 -14.02 33.68
N PRO A 254 5.37 -14.99 34.62
CA PRO A 254 4.14 -15.62 35.13
C PRO A 254 3.18 -14.64 35.81
N ASP A 255 3.72 -13.57 36.39
CA ASP A 255 2.96 -12.53 37.09
C ASP A 255 2.83 -11.23 36.25
N GLY A 256 3.21 -11.26 34.99
CA GLY A 256 3.30 -10.04 34.13
C GLY A 256 4.42 -9.11 34.62
N GLY A 257 4.10 -7.83 34.84
CA GLY A 257 5.05 -6.83 35.34
C GLY A 257 5.95 -6.20 34.30
N ILE A 258 5.57 -6.27 33.04
CA ILE A 258 6.24 -5.58 31.92
C ILE A 258 5.61 -4.20 31.77
N SER A 259 6.45 -3.15 31.73
CA SER A 259 6.02 -1.80 31.35
C SER A 259 6.71 -1.42 30.04
N THR A 260 5.95 -0.87 29.09
CA THR A 260 6.42 -0.59 27.73
C THR A 260 5.70 0.60 27.11
N THR A 261 6.18 1.07 25.98
CA THR A 261 5.58 2.16 25.20
C THR A 261 5.10 1.67 23.86
N LEU A 262 3.86 2.01 23.50
CA LEU A 262 3.29 1.82 22.17
C LEU A 262 3.26 3.15 21.43
N THR A 263 4.09 3.27 20.38
CA THR A 263 4.14 4.45 19.53
C THR A 263 3.24 4.26 18.30
N TYR A 264 2.53 5.31 17.88
CA TYR A 264 1.63 5.24 16.72
C TYR A 264 1.37 6.62 16.12
N ALA A 265 0.88 6.66 14.88
CA ALA A 265 0.51 7.92 14.24
C ALA A 265 -0.74 8.51 14.88
N SER A 266 -0.72 9.80 15.21
CA SER A 266 -1.87 10.53 15.79
C SER A 266 -3.09 10.46 14.89
N GLY A 267 -4.27 10.32 15.49
CA GLY A 267 -5.58 10.30 14.83
C GLY A 267 -6.09 8.90 14.51
N ALA A 268 -7.31 8.87 14.01
CA ALA A 268 -7.98 7.62 13.63
C ALA A 268 -7.32 6.95 12.41
N PRO A 269 -7.31 5.62 12.32
CA PRO A 269 -7.85 4.66 13.29
C PRO A 269 -6.87 4.24 14.39
N TYR A 270 -5.67 4.81 14.43
CA TYR A 270 -4.59 4.33 15.31
C TYR A 270 -4.90 4.51 16.79
N GLU A 271 -5.59 5.61 17.18
CA GLU A 271 -5.96 5.84 18.58
C GLU A 271 -6.94 4.78 19.11
N GLN A 272 -7.90 4.38 18.25
CA GLN A 272 -8.84 3.32 18.58
C GLN A 272 -8.13 1.97 18.72
N ILE A 273 -7.26 1.63 17.78
CA ILE A 273 -6.45 0.41 17.82
C ILE A 273 -5.60 0.39 19.09
N ALA A 274 -4.87 1.47 19.37
CA ALA A 274 -3.98 1.58 20.52
C ALA A 274 -4.71 1.39 21.86
N THR A 275 -5.92 1.96 21.97
CA THR A 275 -6.76 1.84 23.17
C THR A 275 -7.19 0.40 23.43
N ILE A 276 -7.63 -0.33 22.40
CA ILE A 276 -8.02 -1.74 22.54
C ILE A 276 -6.80 -2.60 22.87
N VAL A 277 -5.68 -2.40 22.15
CA VAL A 277 -4.43 -3.14 22.40
C VAL A 277 -3.93 -2.89 23.83
N GLN A 278 -3.95 -1.66 24.32
CA GLN A 278 -3.57 -1.35 25.71
C GLN A 278 -4.41 -2.14 26.72
N ALA A 279 -5.72 -2.18 26.53
CA ALA A 279 -6.62 -2.93 27.41
C ALA A 279 -6.35 -4.45 27.35
N ASN A 280 -6.18 -5.00 26.16
CA ASN A 280 -5.88 -6.43 25.98
C ASN A 280 -4.54 -6.82 26.62
N LEU A 281 -3.51 -6.01 26.49
CA LEU A 281 -2.19 -6.29 27.08
C LEU A 281 -2.20 -6.18 28.61
N ALA A 282 -3.03 -5.31 29.18
CA ALA A 282 -3.23 -5.23 30.62
C ALA A 282 -3.79 -6.54 31.21
N ASP A 283 -4.65 -7.28 30.47
CA ASP A 283 -5.22 -8.57 30.90
C ASP A 283 -4.17 -9.68 31.06
N ILE A 284 -3.00 -9.51 30.44
CA ILE A 284 -1.85 -10.43 30.59
C ILE A 284 -0.69 -9.81 31.38
N GLY A 285 -0.94 -8.68 32.08
CA GLY A 285 0.03 -8.06 33.00
C GLY A 285 1.10 -7.21 32.33
N ILE A 286 0.84 -6.69 31.12
CA ILE A 286 1.69 -5.73 30.41
C ILE A 286 1.07 -4.34 30.52
N ASP A 287 1.79 -3.40 31.14
CA ASP A 287 1.38 -2.00 31.30
C ASP A 287 1.92 -1.18 30.11
N VAL A 288 1.02 -0.66 29.28
CA VAL A 288 1.36 0.03 28.04
C VAL A 288 1.12 1.52 28.17
N THR A 289 2.15 2.33 27.97
CA THR A 289 2.03 3.78 27.79
C THR A 289 1.77 4.09 26.33
N LEU A 290 0.70 4.84 26.02
CA LEU A 290 0.35 5.26 24.68
C LEU A 290 1.10 6.55 24.31
N GLU A 291 1.79 6.53 23.16
CA GLU A 291 2.59 7.66 22.67
C GLU A 291 2.24 7.99 21.22
N PRO A 292 1.21 8.87 20.99
CA PRO A 292 0.87 9.33 19.66
C PRO A 292 1.93 10.28 19.12
N MET A 293 2.26 10.14 17.83
CA MET A 293 3.25 10.95 17.14
C MET A 293 2.71 11.45 15.79
N GLU A 294 3.29 12.52 15.28
CA GLU A 294 3.13 12.88 13.87
C GLU A 294 3.80 11.80 13.00
N THR A 295 3.20 11.46 11.83
CA THR A 295 3.61 10.32 10.99
C THR A 295 5.09 10.35 10.59
N ALA A 296 5.64 11.51 10.23
CA ALA A 296 7.05 11.62 9.84
C ALA A 296 7.98 11.38 11.05
N THR A 297 7.59 11.85 12.23
CA THR A 297 8.30 11.60 13.50
C THR A 297 8.28 10.13 13.86
N LEU A 298 7.11 9.48 13.77
CA LEU A 298 6.99 8.03 13.99
C LEU A 298 7.90 7.24 13.05
N LYS A 299 7.89 7.60 11.74
CA LYS A 299 8.77 6.95 10.75
C LYS A 299 10.24 7.08 11.13
N SER A 300 10.69 8.29 11.49
CA SER A 300 12.08 8.52 11.92
C SER A 300 12.41 7.73 13.18
N THR A 301 11.50 7.70 14.16
CA THR A 301 11.64 6.93 15.40
C THR A 301 11.83 5.44 15.12
N CYS A 302 11.04 4.89 14.17
CA CYS A 302 11.12 3.49 13.77
C CYS A 302 12.42 3.17 12.99
N VAL A 303 12.83 4.05 12.07
CA VAL A 303 14.10 3.89 11.32
C VAL A 303 15.29 3.90 12.28
N ASP A 304 15.27 4.79 13.29
CA ASP A 304 16.34 4.90 14.30
C ASP A 304 16.31 3.77 15.36
N GLY A 305 15.30 2.87 15.33
CA GLY A 305 15.15 1.79 16.31
C GLY A 305 14.86 2.26 17.74
N LYS A 306 14.23 3.43 17.90
CA LYS A 306 13.92 4.02 19.21
C LYS A 306 12.64 3.48 19.83
N GLN A 307 11.67 3.04 19.02
CA GLN A 307 10.40 2.44 19.45
C GLN A 307 10.63 1.10 20.15
N GLU A 308 9.68 0.71 21.02
CA GLU A 308 9.56 -0.63 21.57
C GLU A 308 8.46 -1.41 20.87
N LEU A 309 7.23 -0.93 20.99
CA LEU A 309 6.05 -1.40 20.28
C LEU A 309 5.57 -0.29 19.35
N PHE A 310 4.98 -0.66 18.22
CA PHE A 310 4.42 0.34 17.33
C PHE A 310 3.22 -0.18 16.54
N LEU A 311 2.34 0.74 16.12
CA LEU A 311 1.31 0.51 15.14
C LEU A 311 1.73 1.11 13.81
N TRP A 312 1.57 0.32 12.76
CA TRP A 312 1.86 0.76 11.41
C TRP A 312 0.86 0.19 10.42
N ARG A 313 1.00 0.59 9.18
CA ARG A 313 0.25 0.06 8.04
C ARG A 313 1.18 -0.16 6.86
N TRP A 314 0.86 -1.15 6.06
CA TRP A 314 1.52 -1.41 4.79
C TRP A 314 0.48 -1.47 3.67
N ASN A 315 0.77 -0.84 2.53
CA ASN A 315 -0.05 -1.03 1.35
C ASN A 315 0.55 -2.19 0.57
N GLU A 316 -0.14 -3.32 0.56
CA GLU A 316 0.27 -4.45 -0.24
C GLU A 316 -0.10 -4.20 -1.69
N ASP A 317 0.86 -4.31 -2.55
CA ASP A 317 0.66 -4.36 -4.00
C ASP A 317 0.77 -5.80 -4.50
N SER A 318 0.80 -6.00 -5.81
CA SER A 318 0.89 -7.32 -6.41
C SER A 318 2.26 -8.00 -6.27
N LYS A 319 3.24 -7.36 -5.63
CA LYS A 319 4.63 -7.82 -5.56
C LYS A 319 4.95 -8.41 -4.20
N VAL A 320 4.92 -9.73 -4.11
CA VAL A 320 5.13 -10.47 -2.87
C VAL A 320 6.58 -10.38 -2.37
N ASP A 321 7.55 -10.43 -3.28
CA ASP A 321 8.97 -10.23 -2.94
C ASP A 321 9.20 -8.86 -2.28
N PHE A 322 8.53 -7.82 -2.79
CA PHE A 322 8.62 -6.48 -2.25
C PHE A 322 8.08 -6.41 -0.80
N VAL A 323 6.96 -7.08 -0.51
CA VAL A 323 6.42 -7.14 0.86
C VAL A 323 7.41 -7.80 1.81
N TYR A 324 7.91 -8.97 1.46
CA TYR A 324 8.84 -9.70 2.31
C TYR A 324 10.18 -8.99 2.47
N ARG A 325 10.74 -8.48 1.37
CA ARG A 325 12.03 -7.81 1.37
C ARG A 325 11.99 -6.49 2.13
N ASP A 326 10.99 -5.67 1.87
CA ASP A 326 10.89 -4.37 2.52
C ASP A 326 10.66 -4.49 4.03
N LEU A 327 9.78 -5.42 4.44
CA LEU A 327 9.40 -5.52 5.84
C LEU A 327 10.33 -6.41 6.68
N PHE A 328 10.94 -7.45 6.12
CA PHE A 328 11.61 -8.47 6.93
C PHE A 328 13.07 -8.77 6.53
N TYR A 329 13.54 -8.30 5.37
CA TYR A 329 14.93 -8.54 4.96
C TYR A 329 15.90 -7.75 5.85
N THR A 330 16.97 -8.39 6.28
CA THR A 330 17.99 -7.78 7.13
C THR A 330 18.55 -6.50 6.50
N GLY A 331 18.45 -5.39 7.23
CA GLY A 331 18.97 -4.08 6.80
C GLY A 331 18.09 -3.32 5.81
N SER A 332 16.88 -3.80 5.49
CA SER A 332 15.93 -3.02 4.70
C SER A 332 15.51 -1.74 5.43
N GLY A 333 15.43 -0.62 4.70
CA GLY A 333 15.05 0.68 5.26
C GLY A 333 13.60 0.79 5.74
N SER A 334 12.74 -0.18 5.39
CA SER A 334 11.35 -0.28 5.83
C SER A 334 11.14 -1.37 6.88
N ASN A 335 12.18 -2.12 7.25
CA ASN A 335 12.15 -3.13 8.29
C ASN A 335 12.18 -2.46 9.68
N TYR A 336 11.06 -1.86 10.06
CA TYR A 336 10.92 -1.16 11.35
C TYR A 336 10.86 -2.10 12.56
N HIS A 337 10.71 -3.40 12.32
CA HIS A 337 10.82 -4.45 13.33
C HIS A 337 12.26 -4.66 13.80
N HIS A 338 13.24 -4.21 13.01
CA HIS A 338 14.67 -4.54 13.14
C HIS A 338 14.91 -6.06 13.15
N TYR A 339 14.07 -6.78 12.42
CA TYR A 339 14.16 -8.22 12.29
C TYR A 339 15.39 -8.59 11.44
N SER A 340 16.17 -9.56 11.92
CA SER A 340 17.36 -10.04 11.22
C SER A 340 17.48 -11.54 11.43
N ASP A 341 17.29 -12.30 10.35
CA ASP A 341 17.35 -13.75 10.35
C ASP A 341 17.82 -14.27 9.00
N SER A 342 18.98 -14.95 9.00
CA SER A 342 19.61 -15.43 7.75
C SER A 342 18.79 -16.49 7.01
N LYS A 343 17.96 -17.27 7.72
CA LYS A 343 17.07 -18.23 7.07
C LYS A 343 15.92 -17.55 6.37
N ALA A 344 15.34 -16.51 6.99
CA ALA A 344 14.32 -15.69 6.35
C ALA A 344 14.89 -14.97 5.12
N ASP A 345 16.08 -14.38 5.23
CA ASP A 345 16.76 -13.70 4.11
C ASP A 345 17.00 -14.67 2.93
N GLU A 346 17.46 -15.89 3.20
CA GLU A 346 17.65 -16.91 2.16
C GLU A 346 16.33 -17.29 1.47
N MET A 347 15.25 -17.49 2.24
CA MET A 347 13.93 -17.78 1.66
C MET A 347 13.37 -16.61 0.86
N ILE A 348 13.55 -15.36 1.31
CA ILE A 348 13.17 -14.15 0.57
C ILE A 348 13.94 -14.09 -0.77
N ASP A 349 15.24 -14.36 -0.76
CA ASP A 349 16.05 -14.39 -1.98
C ASP A 349 15.59 -15.48 -2.95
N ILE A 350 15.18 -16.67 -2.46
CA ILE A 350 14.62 -17.74 -3.30
C ILE A 350 13.28 -17.29 -3.89
N VAL A 351 12.37 -16.72 -3.11
CA VAL A 351 11.08 -16.19 -3.61
C VAL A 351 11.28 -15.19 -4.72
N ALA A 352 12.30 -14.33 -4.60
CA ALA A 352 12.63 -13.33 -5.62
C ALA A 352 13.22 -13.92 -6.90
N THR A 353 14.07 -14.96 -6.80
CA THR A 353 14.96 -15.36 -7.90
C THR A 353 14.76 -16.78 -8.43
N GLU A 354 13.95 -17.60 -7.78
CA GLU A 354 13.66 -18.97 -8.24
C GLU A 354 12.80 -18.94 -9.51
N LYS A 355 13.25 -19.66 -10.55
CA LYS A 355 12.57 -19.77 -11.85
C LYS A 355 11.51 -20.85 -11.89
N ASP A 356 11.69 -21.91 -11.10
CA ASP A 356 10.70 -22.95 -10.92
C ASP A 356 9.56 -22.43 -10.05
N GLN A 357 8.39 -22.24 -10.66
CA GLN A 357 7.26 -21.59 -9.99
C GLN A 357 6.66 -22.46 -8.87
N ASP A 358 6.75 -23.79 -8.97
CA ASP A 358 6.26 -24.69 -7.92
C ASP A 358 7.16 -24.59 -6.69
N LYS A 359 8.48 -24.62 -6.88
CA LYS A 359 9.46 -24.45 -5.81
C LYS A 359 9.38 -23.03 -5.20
N ARG A 360 9.20 -22.01 -6.04
CA ARG A 360 8.99 -20.62 -5.59
C ARG A 360 7.78 -20.52 -4.68
N LEU A 361 6.65 -21.13 -5.07
CA LEU A 361 5.41 -21.14 -4.29
C LEU A 361 5.56 -21.89 -2.98
N GLU A 362 6.22 -23.05 -2.99
CA GLU A 362 6.52 -23.82 -1.78
C GLU A 362 7.35 -23.01 -0.80
N THR A 363 8.42 -22.36 -1.27
CA THR A 363 9.26 -21.49 -0.43
C THR A 363 8.47 -20.29 0.10
N ALA A 364 7.59 -19.66 -0.69
CA ALA A 364 6.76 -18.55 -0.23
C ALA A 364 5.82 -18.96 0.91
N LYS A 365 5.24 -20.16 0.84
CA LYS A 365 4.41 -20.72 1.93
C LYS A 365 5.22 -21.04 3.17
N GLU A 366 6.41 -21.64 3.01
CA GLU A 366 7.32 -21.90 4.12
C GLU A 366 7.75 -20.60 4.82
N LEU A 367 8.14 -19.59 4.04
CA LEU A 367 8.52 -18.27 4.54
C LEU A 367 7.40 -17.61 5.33
N GLN A 368 6.18 -17.64 4.80
CA GLN A 368 5.01 -17.06 5.46
C GLN A 368 4.76 -17.72 6.83
N THR A 369 4.81 -19.05 6.89
CA THR A 369 4.68 -19.82 8.13
C THR A 369 5.81 -19.47 9.11
N TYR A 370 7.04 -19.39 8.62
CA TYR A 370 8.21 -19.07 9.41
C TYR A 370 8.13 -17.68 10.05
N LEU A 371 7.71 -16.68 9.27
CA LEU A 371 7.57 -15.30 9.76
C LEU A 371 6.40 -15.13 10.74
N VAL A 372 5.29 -15.84 10.54
CA VAL A 372 4.18 -15.84 11.51
C VAL A 372 4.64 -16.45 12.83
N ASP A 373 5.37 -17.57 12.82
CA ASP A 373 5.91 -18.17 14.04
C ASP A 373 6.95 -17.26 14.73
N ALA A 374 7.85 -16.65 13.98
CA ALA A 374 8.82 -15.67 14.51
C ALA A 374 8.15 -14.44 15.13
N CYS A 375 6.95 -14.13 14.70
CA CYS A 375 6.06 -13.10 15.23
C CYS A 375 6.73 -11.71 15.41
N PRO A 376 7.37 -11.13 14.38
CA PRO A 376 7.88 -9.76 14.46
C PRO A 376 6.76 -8.71 14.45
N GLN A 377 5.59 -9.09 13.92
CA GLN A 377 4.35 -8.31 13.93
C GLN A 377 3.12 -9.17 14.12
N VAL A 378 2.04 -8.52 14.52
CA VAL A 378 0.70 -9.11 14.66
C VAL A 378 -0.19 -8.42 13.63
N PRO A 379 -0.50 -9.06 12.49
CA PRO A 379 -1.49 -8.57 11.54
C PRO A 379 -2.84 -8.40 12.22
N LEU A 380 -3.54 -7.30 11.95
CA LEU A 380 -4.81 -6.97 12.58
C LEU A 380 -5.95 -7.10 11.58
N TYR A 381 -5.99 -6.24 10.61
CA TYR A 381 -7.02 -6.23 9.57
C TYR A 381 -6.56 -5.52 8.30
N ILE A 382 -7.24 -5.83 7.20
CA ILE A 382 -7.16 -5.08 5.96
C ILE A 382 -8.36 -4.15 5.90
N ALA A 383 -8.09 -2.84 5.78
CA ALA A 383 -9.14 -1.85 5.63
C ALA A 383 -9.82 -1.98 4.26
N ASN A 384 -11.16 -1.92 4.23
CA ASN A 384 -11.86 -1.83 2.96
C ASN A 384 -11.60 -0.48 2.28
N LEU A 385 -11.54 -0.51 0.95
CA LEU A 385 -11.69 0.69 0.15
C LEU A 385 -13.18 1.05 0.13
N VAL A 386 -13.49 2.27 0.53
CA VAL A 386 -14.85 2.82 0.46
C VAL A 386 -14.82 4.06 -0.42
N VAL A 387 -15.73 4.12 -1.39
CA VAL A 387 -15.93 5.26 -2.27
C VAL A 387 -17.42 5.59 -2.33
N ALA A 388 -17.77 6.83 -2.03
CA ALA A 388 -19.11 7.33 -2.23
C ALA A 388 -19.15 8.22 -3.48
N TYR A 389 -20.16 8.05 -4.32
CA TYR A 389 -20.22 8.79 -5.57
C TYR A 389 -21.67 9.06 -6.02
N ASN A 390 -21.84 10.08 -6.88
CA ASN A 390 -23.12 10.40 -7.50
C ASN A 390 -23.64 9.19 -8.24
N LYS A 391 -24.88 8.77 -7.97
CA LYS A 391 -25.49 7.56 -8.57
C LYS A 391 -25.56 7.57 -10.08
N ASN A 392 -25.53 8.76 -10.70
CA ASN A 392 -25.51 8.90 -12.16
C ASN A 392 -24.10 8.75 -12.74
N LEU A 393 -23.03 8.68 -11.92
CA LEU A 393 -21.70 8.38 -12.40
C LEU A 393 -21.61 6.92 -12.86
N GLN A 394 -21.15 6.71 -14.07
CA GLN A 394 -21.01 5.43 -14.74
C GLN A 394 -19.60 5.28 -15.32
N GLY A 395 -19.18 4.04 -15.62
CA GLY A 395 -17.92 3.75 -16.31
C GLY A 395 -16.65 3.88 -15.49
N GLN A 396 -16.72 4.27 -14.23
CA GLN A 396 -15.58 4.31 -13.32
C GLN A 396 -15.19 2.88 -12.87
N TYR A 397 -13.90 2.69 -12.57
CA TYR A 397 -13.41 1.46 -11.97
C TYR A 397 -12.55 1.75 -10.74
N PHE A 398 -12.87 1.13 -9.61
CA PHE A 398 -12.16 1.31 -8.35
C PHE A 398 -11.24 0.13 -8.09
N TYR A 399 -9.93 0.40 -7.97
CA TYR A 399 -8.93 -0.60 -7.58
C TYR A 399 -8.73 -0.56 -6.06
N GLY A 400 -8.59 -1.71 -5.44
CA GLY A 400 -8.40 -1.86 -3.99
C GLY A 400 -7.20 -1.10 -3.43
N GLY A 401 -6.17 -0.87 -4.23
CA GLY A 401 -4.99 -0.07 -3.90
C GLY A 401 -5.19 1.46 -3.89
N GLY A 402 -6.37 1.94 -4.28
CA GLY A 402 -6.69 3.38 -4.29
C GLY A 402 -6.37 4.12 -5.58
N ASN A 403 -5.75 3.48 -6.56
CA ASN A 403 -5.57 4.03 -7.91
C ASN A 403 -6.83 3.71 -8.71
N HIS A 404 -7.60 4.70 -9.10
CA HIS A 404 -8.88 4.49 -9.76
C HIS A 404 -8.79 4.82 -11.26
N ASP A 405 -9.59 4.11 -12.06
CA ASP A 405 -9.66 4.36 -13.49
C ASP A 405 -10.89 5.22 -13.82
N TRP A 406 -10.63 6.39 -14.35
CA TRP A 406 -11.62 7.39 -14.73
C TRP A 406 -11.82 7.53 -16.25
N ARG A 407 -11.09 6.74 -17.07
CA ARG A 407 -11.10 6.89 -18.54
C ARG A 407 -12.48 6.76 -19.14
N HIS A 408 -13.28 5.85 -18.63
CA HIS A 408 -14.63 5.57 -19.10
C HIS A 408 -15.72 6.26 -18.28
N ALA A 409 -15.34 7.10 -17.30
CA ALA A 409 -16.28 7.77 -16.41
C ALA A 409 -17.12 8.82 -17.17
N TYR A 410 -18.41 8.84 -16.89
CA TYR A 410 -19.35 9.85 -17.38
C TYR A 410 -20.55 9.98 -16.44
N ILE A 411 -21.22 11.12 -16.47
CA ILE A 411 -22.49 11.33 -15.76
C ILE A 411 -23.63 10.97 -16.72
N ALA A 412 -24.40 9.96 -16.38
CA ALA A 412 -25.60 9.59 -17.12
C ALA A 412 -26.73 10.62 -16.88
N GLU A 413 -27.52 10.94 -17.93
CA GLU A 413 -28.66 11.86 -17.85
C GLU A 413 -29.85 11.31 -17.03
#